data_f71766487a5d8163f3496e94adcb1747
#
_entry.id   f71766487a5d8163f3496e94adcb1747
#
_cell.length_a   1.000
_cell.length_b   1.000
_cell.length_c   1.000
_cell.angle_alpha   90.00
_cell.angle_beta   90.00
_cell.angle_gamma   90.00
#
_symmetry.space_group_name_H-M   'P 1'
#
loop_
_entity.id
_entity.type
_entity.pdbx_description
1 polymer ?
#
loop_
_entity_poly.entity_id
_entity_poly.type
_entity_poly.pdbx_seq_one_letter_code
_entity_poly.pdbx_strand_id
1 'polypeptide(L)'
;PADGVKRVVIVGSGPAGLFGALRLLEDGITPIIVERGEYTDARKKTIAEISTKGSVDGDSNYCFGEGGAGAFSDGKLYTRSTKRGDAGRILFLFRFFGASESILTDAHPHIGTDKLPKIVNAMREKIISLGGEFHSCTKCVDFLSETENGKKRITGIAVEHTKTKERRTIEADAVL
;
A
#
# COMPACT_ATOMS: atom_id res chain seq x y z
N PRO A 1 5.52 -6.49 -20.82
CA PRO A 1 4.21 -5.86 -20.90
C PRO A 1 3.83 -5.72 -22.36
N ALA A 2 2.55 -5.91 -22.69
CA ALA A 2 2.05 -5.63 -24.03
C ALA A 2 2.27 -4.14 -24.34
N ASP A 3 2.63 -3.82 -25.59
CA ASP A 3 2.85 -2.45 -26.03
C ASP A 3 1.65 -1.56 -25.64
N GLY A 4 1.93 -0.48 -24.90
CA GLY A 4 0.93 0.51 -24.47
C GLY A 4 0.40 0.35 -23.04
N VAL A 5 0.78 -0.68 -22.26
CA VAL A 5 0.40 -0.80 -20.84
C VAL A 5 1.25 0.19 -20.03
N LYS A 6 0.60 1.18 -19.44
CA LYS A 6 1.24 2.13 -18.54
C LYS A 6 1.59 1.46 -17.22
N ARG A 7 2.78 1.79 -16.72
CA ARG A 7 3.28 1.34 -15.42
C ARG A 7 3.31 2.52 -14.45
N VAL A 8 2.72 2.36 -13.30
CA VAL A 8 2.68 3.39 -12.26
C VAL A 8 3.28 2.84 -10.98
N VAL A 9 4.34 3.48 -10.50
CA VAL A 9 4.91 3.15 -9.19
C VAL A 9 4.08 3.82 -8.11
N ILE A 10 3.78 3.08 -7.05
CA ILE A 10 3.10 3.56 -5.84
C ILE A 10 4.07 3.43 -4.66
N VAL A 11 4.40 4.54 -4.01
CA VAL A 11 5.31 4.56 -2.86
C VAL A 11 4.52 4.44 -1.57
N GLY A 12 4.51 3.24 -1.03
CA GLY A 12 3.82 2.86 0.20
C GLY A 12 2.57 2.02 -0.03
N SER A 13 2.40 1.00 0.78
CA SER A 13 1.25 0.08 0.78
C SER A 13 0.25 0.37 1.89
N GLY A 14 0.15 1.63 2.30
CA GLY A 14 -0.94 2.10 3.16
C GLY A 14 -2.28 2.10 2.42
N PRO A 15 -3.37 2.56 3.08
CA PRO A 15 -4.70 2.58 2.45
C PRO A 15 -4.72 3.29 1.10
N ALA A 16 -4.10 4.45 0.98
CA ALA A 16 -4.05 5.20 -0.27
C ALA A 16 -3.37 4.39 -1.40
N GLY A 17 -2.24 3.73 -1.10
CA GLY A 17 -1.53 2.92 -2.08
C GLY A 17 -2.30 1.69 -2.52
N LEU A 18 -2.90 0.96 -1.58
CA LEU A 18 -3.68 -0.25 -1.88
C LEU A 18 -4.94 0.07 -2.71
N PHE A 19 -5.73 1.07 -2.31
CA PHE A 19 -6.91 1.47 -3.08
C PHE A 19 -6.54 2.12 -4.41
N GLY A 20 -5.43 2.88 -4.46
CA GLY A 20 -4.88 3.44 -5.70
C GLY A 20 -4.48 2.35 -6.69
N ALA A 21 -3.82 1.29 -6.21
CA ALA A 21 -3.45 0.15 -7.04
C ALA A 21 -4.66 -0.58 -7.62
N LEU A 22 -5.70 -0.83 -6.81
CA LEU A 22 -6.94 -1.44 -7.29
C LEU A 22 -7.60 -0.56 -8.36
N ARG A 23 -7.61 0.76 -8.15
CA ARG A 23 -8.18 1.69 -9.12
C ARG A 23 -7.40 1.71 -10.44
N LEU A 24 -6.06 1.69 -10.39
CA LEU A 24 -5.24 1.64 -11.60
C LEU A 24 -5.49 0.37 -12.40
N LEU A 25 -5.63 -0.78 -11.72
CA LEU A 25 -5.94 -2.06 -12.39
C LEU A 25 -7.29 -2.02 -13.13
N GLU A 26 -8.30 -1.35 -12.58
CA GLU A 26 -9.59 -1.15 -13.26
C GLU A 26 -9.45 -0.34 -14.55
N ASP A 27 -8.51 0.58 -14.58
CA ASP A 27 -8.20 1.41 -15.76
C ASP A 27 -7.18 0.74 -16.71
N GLY A 28 -6.82 -0.55 -16.48
CA GLY A 28 -5.86 -1.29 -17.29
C GLY A 28 -4.40 -0.82 -17.12
N ILE A 29 -4.09 -0.16 -16.01
CA ILE A 29 -2.75 0.35 -15.69
C ILE A 29 -2.09 -0.59 -14.67
N THR A 30 -0.86 -1.00 -14.93
CA THR A 30 -0.12 -1.89 -14.03
C THR A 30 0.47 -1.11 -12.84
N PRO A 31 0.01 -1.36 -11.59
CA PRO A 31 0.61 -0.77 -10.41
C PRO A 31 1.85 -1.56 -9.97
N ILE A 32 2.88 -0.83 -9.53
CA ILE A 32 4.08 -1.38 -8.90
C ILE A 32 4.18 -0.76 -7.52
N ILE A 33 3.80 -1.51 -6.49
CA ILE A 33 3.84 -1.03 -5.11
C ILE A 33 5.22 -1.32 -4.52
N VAL A 34 5.86 -0.31 -3.94
CA VAL A 34 7.06 -0.45 -3.13
C VAL A 34 6.73 -0.08 -1.69
N GLU A 35 7.06 -0.97 -0.74
CA GLU A 35 6.80 -0.77 0.69
C GLU A 35 8.10 -0.98 1.46
N ARG A 36 8.47 0.02 2.29
CA ARG A 36 9.72 -0.04 3.05
C ARG A 36 9.75 -1.12 4.11
N GLY A 37 8.59 -1.42 4.70
CA GLY A 37 8.47 -2.42 5.75
C GLY A 37 8.09 -3.80 5.23
N GLU A 38 7.81 -4.67 6.17
CA GLU A 38 7.48 -6.07 5.93
C GLU A 38 5.99 -6.26 5.59
N TYR A 39 5.67 -7.44 5.06
CA TYR A 39 4.29 -7.93 4.96
C TYR A 39 3.63 -8.05 6.33
N THR A 40 2.30 -7.98 6.39
CA THR A 40 1.53 -7.99 7.63
C THR A 40 1.91 -9.09 8.60
N ASP A 41 2.16 -10.32 8.13
CA ASP A 41 2.50 -11.46 9.00
C ASP A 41 3.88 -11.31 9.65
N ALA A 42 4.88 -10.88 8.90
CA ALA A 42 6.23 -10.61 9.43
C ALA A 42 6.20 -9.37 10.33
N ARG A 43 5.51 -8.31 9.91
CA ARG A 43 5.35 -7.07 10.65
C ARG A 43 4.69 -7.29 12.02
N LYS A 44 3.72 -8.21 12.12
CA LYS A 44 3.10 -8.60 13.39
C LYS A 44 4.15 -9.11 14.39
N LYS A 45 5.13 -9.91 13.93
CA LYS A 45 6.23 -10.40 14.77
C LYS A 45 7.16 -9.27 15.19
N THR A 46 7.57 -8.44 14.24
CA THR A 46 8.44 -7.28 14.50
C THR A 46 7.81 -6.30 15.51
N ILE A 47 6.50 -6.06 15.40
CA ILE A 47 5.75 -5.24 16.36
C ILE A 47 5.74 -5.89 17.75
N ALA A 48 5.53 -7.21 17.84
CA ALA A 48 5.56 -7.92 19.13
C ALA A 48 6.93 -7.84 19.82
N GLU A 49 8.03 -7.75 19.06
CA GLU A 49 9.37 -7.57 19.59
C GLU A 49 9.58 -6.21 20.26
N ILE A 50 8.86 -5.17 19.86
CA ILE A 50 8.90 -3.86 20.51
C ILE A 50 8.50 -4.00 21.99
N SER A 51 7.42 -4.73 22.27
CA SER A 51 6.93 -4.92 23.64
C SER A 51 7.76 -5.91 24.44
N THR A 52 8.39 -6.91 23.79
CA THR A 52 9.11 -7.99 24.49
C THR A 52 10.60 -7.73 24.65
N LYS A 53 11.22 -7.04 23.68
CA LYS A 53 12.67 -6.81 23.63
C LYS A 53 13.04 -5.32 23.69
N GLY A 54 12.08 -4.40 23.61
CA GLY A 54 12.34 -2.96 23.54
C GLY A 54 13.04 -2.52 22.26
N SER A 55 13.11 -3.36 21.24
CA SER A 55 13.79 -3.08 19.97
C SER A 55 12.79 -2.62 18.92
N VAL A 56 13.08 -1.50 18.27
CA VAL A 56 12.25 -0.93 17.19
C VAL A 56 13.00 -1.04 15.87
N ASP A 57 12.43 -1.76 14.90
CA ASP A 57 12.89 -1.73 13.52
C ASP A 57 12.47 -0.38 12.89
N GLY A 58 13.43 0.39 12.38
CA GLY A 58 13.17 1.72 11.79
C GLY A 58 12.38 1.68 10.49
N ASP A 59 12.32 0.54 9.81
CA ASP A 59 11.66 0.35 8.53
C ASP A 59 10.38 -0.50 8.61
N SER A 60 10.19 -1.31 9.69
CA SER A 60 9.00 -2.13 9.90
C SER A 60 8.55 -2.08 11.37
N ASN A 61 7.47 -1.35 11.66
CA ASN A 61 7.00 -1.09 13.02
C ASN A 61 5.51 -0.67 13.02
N TYR A 62 5.02 0.00 14.07
CA TYR A 62 3.64 0.52 14.11
C TYR A 62 3.32 1.56 13.02
N CYS A 63 4.31 2.29 12.53
CA CYS A 63 4.11 3.35 11.51
C CYS A 63 4.33 2.85 10.09
N PHE A 64 5.30 1.96 9.90
CA PHE A 64 5.75 1.50 8.58
C PHE A 64 5.53 0.01 8.39
N GLY A 65 5.25 -0.38 7.15
CA GLY A 65 4.96 -1.73 6.73
C GLY A 65 3.60 -1.86 6.07
N GLU A 66 3.34 -3.00 5.48
CA GLU A 66 2.13 -3.29 4.72
C GLU A 66 0.84 -2.92 5.48
N GLY A 67 -0.06 -2.22 4.81
CA GLY A 67 -1.31 -1.69 5.35
C GLY A 67 -1.17 -0.37 6.11
N GLY A 68 0.06 0.17 6.23
CA GLY A 68 0.34 1.44 6.91
C GLY A 68 0.13 1.40 8.42
N ALA A 69 0.10 2.58 9.05
CA ALA A 69 -0.04 2.71 10.51
C ALA A 69 -1.38 2.18 11.06
N GLY A 70 -2.40 2.10 10.20
CA GLY A 70 -3.72 1.61 10.58
C GLY A 70 -3.88 0.09 10.65
N ALA A 71 -2.98 -0.68 10.04
CA ALA A 71 -3.15 -2.13 9.86
C ALA A 71 -3.36 -2.92 11.16
N PHE A 72 -2.73 -2.48 12.24
CA PHE A 72 -2.83 -3.11 13.57
C PHE A 72 -3.63 -2.26 14.57
N SER A 73 -4.43 -1.31 14.09
CA SER A 73 -5.40 -0.56 14.89
C SER A 73 -6.74 -1.30 14.96
N ASP A 74 -7.70 -0.73 15.67
CA ASP A 74 -9.08 -1.24 15.69
C ASP A 74 -9.84 -1.03 14.37
N GLY A 75 -9.22 -0.36 13.40
CA GLY A 75 -9.76 -0.19 12.04
C GLY A 75 -11.03 0.64 12.02
N LYS A 76 -11.07 1.75 12.75
CA LYS A 76 -12.16 2.73 12.67
C LYS A 76 -12.25 3.31 11.27
N LEU A 77 -13.44 3.22 10.65
CA LEU A 77 -13.71 3.68 9.28
C LEU A 77 -14.51 4.99 9.25
N TYR A 78 -14.74 5.59 10.41
CA TYR A 78 -15.49 6.83 10.50
C TYR A 78 -14.72 8.00 9.91
N THR A 79 -15.36 8.77 9.02
CA THR A 79 -14.83 10.03 8.48
C THR A 79 -15.88 11.12 8.56
N ARG A 80 -15.45 12.35 8.87
CA ARG A 80 -16.28 13.55 8.76
C ARG A 80 -16.27 14.13 7.34
N SER A 81 -15.37 13.67 6.49
CA SER A 81 -15.22 14.15 5.12
C SER A 81 -16.13 13.36 4.18
N THR A 82 -17.35 13.86 3.97
CA THR A 82 -18.32 13.26 3.04
C THR A 82 -18.41 14.02 1.71
N LYS A 83 -17.69 15.14 1.59
CA LYS A 83 -17.81 16.03 0.42
C LYS A 83 -16.90 15.65 -0.75
N ARG A 84 -15.90 14.82 -0.53
CA ARG A 84 -14.92 14.44 -1.56
C ARG A 84 -14.68 12.93 -1.51
N GLY A 85 -14.63 12.30 -2.69
CA GLY A 85 -14.41 10.87 -2.85
C GLY A 85 -15.68 10.05 -2.58
N ASP A 86 -15.62 8.78 -2.97
CA ASP A 86 -16.69 7.79 -2.78
C ASP A 86 -16.38 6.91 -1.58
N ALA A 87 -16.84 7.33 -0.41
CA ALA A 87 -16.67 6.55 0.83
C ALA A 87 -17.43 5.22 0.76
N GLY A 88 -18.59 5.18 0.08
CA GLY A 88 -19.39 3.97 -0.10
C GLY A 88 -18.61 2.90 -0.85
N ARG A 89 -17.88 3.29 -1.91
CA ARG A 89 -17.01 2.39 -2.65
C ARG A 89 -15.89 1.80 -1.78
N ILE A 90 -15.28 2.61 -0.92
CA ILE A 90 -14.23 2.13 -0.01
C ILE A 90 -14.78 1.09 0.98
N LEU A 91 -15.96 1.36 1.56
CA LEU A 91 -16.63 0.40 2.45
C LEU A 91 -17.02 -0.90 1.72
N PHE A 92 -17.53 -0.78 0.49
CA PHE A 92 -17.83 -1.92 -0.37
C PHE A 92 -16.57 -2.77 -0.63
N LEU A 93 -15.44 -2.15 -0.97
CA LEU A 93 -14.18 -2.87 -1.18
C LEU A 93 -13.70 -3.55 0.10
N PHE A 94 -13.76 -2.91 1.26
CA PHE A 94 -13.46 -3.56 2.53
C PHE A 94 -14.36 -4.78 2.76
N ARG A 95 -15.66 -4.66 2.49
CA ARG A 95 -16.60 -5.79 2.56
C ARG A 95 -16.22 -6.92 1.59
N PHE A 96 -15.87 -6.56 0.35
CA PHE A 96 -15.43 -7.51 -0.68
C PHE A 96 -14.19 -8.30 -0.24
N PHE A 97 -13.25 -7.66 0.44
CA PHE A 97 -12.03 -8.28 0.96
C PHE A 97 -12.18 -8.92 2.34
N GLY A 98 -13.39 -9.03 2.88
CA GLY A 98 -13.69 -9.84 4.08
C GLY A 98 -14.05 -9.06 5.34
N ALA A 99 -14.33 -7.77 5.26
CA ALA A 99 -14.94 -7.05 6.37
C ALA A 99 -16.40 -7.52 6.59
N SER A 100 -16.92 -7.30 7.80
CA SER A 100 -18.33 -7.58 8.13
C SER A 100 -19.26 -6.73 7.27
N GLU A 101 -20.41 -7.28 6.91
CA GLU A 101 -21.47 -6.54 6.21
C GLU A 101 -21.98 -5.34 7.01
N SER A 102 -21.92 -5.42 8.34
CA SER A 102 -22.33 -4.35 9.23
C SER A 102 -21.63 -3.01 8.96
N ILE A 103 -20.40 -3.01 8.39
CA ILE A 103 -19.69 -1.77 8.07
C ILE A 103 -20.43 -0.90 7.04
N LEU A 104 -21.35 -1.48 6.27
CA LEU A 104 -22.13 -0.75 5.26
C LEU A 104 -23.32 0.00 5.86
N THR A 105 -23.78 -0.39 7.05
CA THR A 105 -24.98 0.14 7.70
C THR A 105 -24.71 0.84 9.02
N ASP A 106 -23.59 0.53 9.67
CA ASP A 106 -23.21 1.10 10.95
C ASP A 106 -22.90 2.60 10.83
N ALA A 107 -23.35 3.39 11.78
CA ALA A 107 -23.05 4.83 11.84
C ALA A 107 -21.56 5.12 12.14
N HIS A 108 -20.90 4.21 12.85
CA HIS A 108 -19.47 4.28 13.21
C HIS A 108 -18.80 2.93 12.93
N PRO A 109 -18.61 2.57 11.65
CA PRO A 109 -18.10 1.26 11.29
C PRO A 109 -16.64 1.07 11.72
N HIS A 110 -16.31 -0.15 12.14
CA HIS A 110 -14.94 -0.58 12.42
C HIS A 110 -14.72 -2.01 11.96
N ILE A 111 -13.48 -2.34 11.59
CA ILE A 111 -13.15 -3.66 11.06
C ILE A 111 -12.70 -4.62 12.17
N GLY A 112 -11.94 -4.12 13.12
CA GLY A 112 -11.31 -4.89 14.18
C GLY A 112 -9.85 -5.28 13.84
N THR A 113 -9.04 -5.30 14.87
CA THR A 113 -7.56 -5.44 14.83
C THR A 113 -7.11 -6.75 14.18
N ASP A 114 -7.86 -7.84 14.39
CA ASP A 114 -7.51 -9.17 13.85
C ASP A 114 -7.93 -9.36 12.40
N LYS A 115 -8.90 -8.59 11.94
CA LYS A 115 -9.45 -8.72 10.58
C LYS A 115 -8.72 -7.84 9.58
N LEU A 116 -8.32 -6.65 9.98
CA LEU A 116 -7.72 -5.68 9.06
C LEU A 116 -6.43 -6.19 8.39
N PRO A 117 -5.47 -6.84 9.08
CA PRO A 117 -4.31 -7.43 8.42
C PRO A 117 -4.68 -8.49 7.37
N LYS A 118 -5.72 -9.28 7.60
CA LYS A 118 -6.20 -10.30 6.64
C LYS A 118 -6.78 -9.66 5.39
N ILE A 119 -7.53 -8.57 5.56
CA ILE A 119 -8.10 -7.79 4.45
C ILE A 119 -6.97 -7.18 3.62
N VAL A 120 -5.98 -6.57 4.27
CA VAL A 120 -4.79 -6.00 3.60
C VAL A 120 -4.06 -7.06 2.79
N ASN A 121 -3.86 -8.26 3.37
CA ASN A 121 -3.27 -9.39 2.66
C ASN A 121 -4.08 -9.80 1.42
N ALA A 122 -5.41 -9.94 1.58
CA ALA A 122 -6.30 -10.27 0.47
C ALA A 122 -6.28 -9.21 -0.65
N MET A 123 -6.17 -7.92 -0.30
CA MET A 123 -6.00 -6.84 -1.28
C MET A 123 -4.68 -6.99 -2.05
N ARG A 124 -3.55 -7.24 -1.37
CA ARG A 124 -2.26 -7.49 -2.02
C ARG A 124 -2.34 -8.67 -2.98
N GLU A 125 -2.85 -9.82 -2.51
CA GLU A 125 -2.97 -11.02 -3.33
C GLU A 125 -3.82 -10.77 -4.57
N LYS A 126 -4.91 -10.02 -4.43
CA LYS A 126 -5.76 -9.62 -5.55
C LYS A 126 -5.01 -8.73 -6.54
N ILE A 127 -4.27 -7.73 -6.06
CA ILE A 127 -3.45 -6.84 -6.90
C ILE A 127 -2.45 -7.66 -7.72
N ILE A 128 -1.72 -8.58 -7.07
CA ILE A 128 -0.75 -9.45 -7.74
C ILE A 128 -1.44 -10.37 -8.75
N SER A 129 -2.58 -10.98 -8.39
CA SER A 129 -3.33 -11.87 -9.29
C SER A 129 -3.84 -11.19 -10.56
N LEU A 130 -4.00 -9.87 -10.52
CA LEU A 130 -4.41 -9.05 -11.66
C LEU A 130 -3.23 -8.45 -12.44
N GLY A 131 -1.99 -8.86 -12.14
CA GLY A 131 -0.79 -8.43 -12.85
C GLY A 131 -0.06 -7.23 -12.25
N GLY A 132 -0.47 -6.75 -11.07
CA GLY A 132 0.29 -5.76 -10.30
C GLY A 132 1.55 -6.38 -9.67
N GLU A 133 2.52 -5.52 -9.37
CA GLU A 133 3.73 -5.90 -8.65
C GLU A 133 3.71 -5.37 -7.21
N PHE A 134 4.28 -6.13 -6.27
CA PHE A 134 4.38 -5.73 -4.87
C PHE A 134 5.76 -6.10 -4.31
N HIS A 135 6.51 -5.08 -3.86
CA HIS A 135 7.86 -5.20 -3.34
C HIS A 135 7.90 -4.72 -1.88
N SER A 136 7.88 -5.66 -0.93
CA SER A 136 8.12 -5.38 0.50
C SER A 136 9.61 -5.18 0.78
N CYS A 137 9.94 -4.64 1.95
CA CYS A 137 11.31 -4.31 2.34
C CYS A 137 12.05 -3.45 1.29
N THR A 138 11.31 -2.67 0.53
CA THR A 138 11.81 -1.89 -0.61
C THR A 138 11.46 -0.42 -0.40
N LYS A 139 12.47 0.36 -0.02
CA LYS A 139 12.34 1.78 0.30
C LYS A 139 12.66 2.64 -0.91
N CYS A 140 11.76 3.53 -1.29
CA CYS A 140 12.07 4.59 -2.24
C CYS A 140 13.07 5.56 -1.61
N VAL A 141 14.20 5.76 -2.27
CA VAL A 141 15.28 6.63 -1.77
C VAL A 141 15.51 7.84 -2.66
N ASP A 142 15.07 7.81 -3.92
CA ASP A 142 15.17 8.93 -4.84
C ASP A 142 14.20 8.80 -6.02
N PHE A 143 14.00 9.89 -6.75
CA PHE A 143 13.20 9.94 -7.98
C PHE A 143 14.11 10.07 -9.20
N LEU A 144 13.82 9.28 -10.23
CA LEU A 144 14.47 9.43 -11.53
C LEU A 144 13.66 10.43 -12.37
N SER A 145 14.37 11.35 -13.01
CA SER A 145 13.71 12.35 -13.86
C SER A 145 14.57 12.70 -15.05
N GLU A 146 13.90 12.99 -16.16
CA GLU A 146 14.49 13.53 -17.38
C GLU A 146 13.98 14.94 -17.63
N THR A 147 14.75 15.74 -18.34
CA THR A 147 14.33 17.08 -18.77
C THR A 147 14.09 17.06 -20.27
N GLU A 148 12.84 17.21 -20.68
CA GLU A 148 12.43 17.28 -22.07
C GLU A 148 11.76 18.64 -22.32
N ASN A 149 12.24 19.38 -23.32
CA ASN A 149 11.73 20.72 -23.65
C ASN A 149 11.64 21.69 -22.46
N GLY A 150 12.63 21.65 -21.55
CA GLY A 150 12.68 22.49 -20.34
C GLY A 150 11.71 22.09 -19.22
N LYS A 151 10.98 20.97 -19.37
CA LYS A 151 10.08 20.42 -18.34
C LYS A 151 10.67 19.16 -17.76
N LYS A 152 10.68 19.07 -16.42
CA LYS A 152 11.03 17.84 -15.69
C LYS A 152 9.89 16.84 -15.79
N ARG A 153 10.20 15.61 -16.20
CA ARG A 153 9.31 14.46 -16.18
C ARG A 153 9.92 13.39 -15.30
N ILE A 154 9.14 12.81 -14.39
CA ILE A 154 9.54 11.65 -13.60
C ILE A 154 9.49 10.41 -14.50
N THR A 155 10.56 9.60 -14.48
CA THR A 155 10.70 8.38 -15.29
C THR A 155 10.81 7.13 -14.44
N GLY A 156 10.81 7.27 -13.11
CA GLY A 156 10.89 6.14 -12.19
C GLY A 156 11.38 6.54 -10.82
N ILE A 157 11.82 5.55 -10.07
CA ILE A 157 12.39 5.72 -8.72
C ILE A 157 13.66 4.90 -8.54
N ALA A 158 14.53 5.35 -7.63
CA ALA A 158 15.59 4.55 -7.05
C ALA A 158 15.10 3.93 -5.74
N VAL A 159 15.34 2.65 -5.54
CA VAL A 159 14.94 1.91 -4.35
C VAL A 159 16.12 1.24 -3.67
N GLU A 160 16.01 1.07 -2.37
CA GLU A 160 16.96 0.31 -1.54
C GLU A 160 16.21 -0.78 -0.77
N HIS A 161 16.71 -2.01 -0.83
CA HIS A 161 16.18 -3.08 0.00
C HIS A 161 16.59 -2.86 1.46
N THR A 162 15.61 -2.75 2.38
CA THR A 162 15.87 -2.27 3.75
C THR A 162 16.77 -3.19 4.56
N LYS A 163 16.82 -4.49 4.25
CA LYS A 163 17.66 -5.49 4.95
C LYS A 163 19.01 -5.68 4.28
N THR A 164 19.06 -5.89 2.96
CA THR A 164 20.32 -6.19 2.23
C THR A 164 21.08 -4.96 1.80
N LYS A 165 20.44 -3.77 1.82
CA LYS A 165 20.97 -2.48 1.33
C LYS A 165 21.28 -2.44 -0.17
N GLU A 166 20.81 -3.44 -0.89
CA GLU A 166 20.92 -3.51 -2.34
C GLU A 166 20.07 -2.42 -2.98
N ARG A 167 20.65 -1.71 -3.96
CA ARG A 167 19.98 -0.63 -4.68
C ARG A 167 19.68 -1.03 -6.12
N ARG A 168 18.53 -0.60 -6.60
CA ARG A 168 18.12 -0.76 -8.00
C ARG A 168 17.18 0.37 -8.40
N THR A 169 16.91 0.47 -9.70
CA THR A 169 15.92 1.40 -10.24
C THR A 169 14.67 0.67 -10.68
N ILE A 170 13.54 1.35 -10.64
CA ILE A 170 12.27 0.90 -11.19
C ILE A 170 11.75 2.01 -12.11
N GLU A 171 11.68 1.71 -13.40
CA GLU A 171 11.15 2.63 -14.40
C GLU A 171 9.62 2.61 -14.39
N ALA A 172 9.01 3.78 -14.56
CA ALA A 172 7.57 3.95 -14.60
C ALA A 172 7.16 5.23 -15.35
N ASP A 173 5.94 5.23 -15.87
CA ASP A 173 5.36 6.39 -16.54
C ASP A 173 4.89 7.48 -15.57
N ALA A 174 4.57 7.08 -14.34
CA ALA A 174 4.20 7.98 -13.25
C ALA A 174 4.52 7.37 -11.88
N VAL A 175 4.60 8.24 -10.86
CA VAL A 175 4.81 7.86 -9.46
C VAL A 175 3.73 8.52 -8.60
N LEU A 176 3.11 7.74 -7.71
CA LEU A 176 2.12 8.14 -6.71
C LEU A 176 2.71 8.02 -5.30
#